data_a24609398334a159305bd3f9717731aa
#
_entry.id   a24609398334a159305bd3f9717731aa
#
_cell.length_a   1.000
_cell.length_b   1.000
_cell.length_c   1.000
_cell.angle_alpha   90.00
_cell.angle_beta   90.00
_cell.angle_gamma   90.00
#
_symmetry.space_group_name_H-M   'P 1'
#
loop_
_entity.id
_entity.type
_entity.pdbx_description
1 polymer ?
#
loop_
_entity_poly.entity_id
_entity_poly.type
_entity_poly.pdbx_seq_one_letter_code
_entity_poly.pdbx_strand_id
1 'polypeptide(L)'
;MTNRLSFEMEKDLLIKGWMSHDARWFMAVAERFGIDAANRLNQLVCRELGRVEMKRYMKTLGLSPAKDLEEFLILGKAALTLYGSGLAEYEIKTLNHQTYEMHLKRCFAYENIVRAGIKDQYECGILARIQGWIDAQGLEHELAPPLGKCMMVLGKECRYSITLHFH
;
A
#
# COMPACT_ATOMS: atom_id res chain seq x y z
N MET A 1 -14.37 -37.18 6.11
CA MET A 1 -13.31 -36.28 5.52
C MET A 1 -13.42 -34.95 6.22
N THR A 2 -12.45 -34.55 6.99
CA THR A 2 -12.43 -33.23 7.63
C THR A 2 -12.12 -32.18 6.56
N ASN A 3 -13.10 -31.36 6.19
CA ASN A 3 -12.93 -30.19 5.32
C ASN A 3 -12.11 -29.12 6.06
N ARG A 4 -10.83 -29.38 6.29
CA ARG A 4 -9.94 -28.45 6.93
C ARG A 4 -9.24 -27.62 5.86
N LEU A 5 -9.34 -26.27 5.97
CA LEU A 5 -8.63 -25.37 5.08
C LEU A 5 -7.11 -25.51 5.32
N SER A 6 -6.32 -25.36 4.26
CA SER A 6 -4.87 -25.18 4.42
C SER A 6 -4.58 -23.76 4.94
N PHE A 7 -3.42 -23.58 5.55
CA PHE A 7 -2.97 -22.25 6.01
C PHE A 7 -3.02 -21.18 4.89
N GLU A 8 -2.61 -21.54 3.68
CA GLU A 8 -2.67 -20.64 2.53
C GLU A 8 -4.11 -20.27 2.14
N MET A 9 -5.05 -21.21 2.21
CA MET A 9 -6.46 -20.95 1.95
C MET A 9 -7.06 -20.05 3.05
N GLU A 10 -6.73 -20.28 4.31
CA GLU A 10 -7.17 -19.44 5.42
C GLU A 10 -6.65 -18.02 5.26
N LYS A 11 -5.36 -17.86 4.96
CA LYS A 11 -4.73 -16.56 4.71
C LYS A 11 -5.40 -15.81 3.54
N ASP A 12 -5.62 -16.49 2.42
CA ASP A 12 -6.28 -15.91 1.24
C ASP A 12 -7.71 -15.43 1.57
N LEU A 13 -8.49 -16.25 2.28
CA LEU A 13 -9.85 -15.89 2.70
C LEU A 13 -9.86 -14.71 3.65
N LEU A 14 -8.94 -14.63 4.60
CA LEU A 14 -8.81 -13.51 5.53
C LEU A 14 -8.45 -12.21 4.78
N ILE A 15 -7.49 -12.27 3.87
CA ILE A 15 -7.11 -11.12 3.03
C ILE A 15 -8.30 -10.64 2.18
N LYS A 16 -8.98 -11.56 1.49
CA LYS A 16 -10.16 -11.25 0.67
C LYS A 16 -11.31 -10.70 1.51
N GLY A 17 -11.54 -11.25 2.68
CA GLY A 17 -12.55 -10.77 3.62
C GLY A 17 -12.28 -9.33 4.05
N TRP A 18 -11.05 -9.04 4.48
CA TRP A 18 -10.64 -7.70 4.86
C TRP A 18 -10.76 -6.70 3.71
N MET A 19 -10.25 -7.03 2.53
CA MET A 19 -10.34 -6.16 1.35
C MET A 19 -11.80 -5.91 0.91
N SER A 20 -12.66 -6.93 1.06
CA SER A 20 -14.08 -6.78 0.77
C SER A 20 -14.77 -5.85 1.76
N HIS A 21 -14.39 -5.88 3.04
CA HIS A 21 -14.88 -4.96 4.06
C HIS A 21 -14.44 -3.53 3.76
N ASP A 22 -13.15 -3.34 3.47
CA ASP A 22 -12.56 -2.04 3.18
C ASP A 22 -13.20 -1.37 1.94
N ALA A 23 -13.38 -2.14 0.86
CA ALA A 23 -14.05 -1.65 -0.33
C ALA A 23 -15.50 -1.22 -0.06
N ARG A 24 -16.26 -1.97 0.76
CA ARG A 24 -17.63 -1.61 1.14
C ARG A 24 -17.69 -0.37 2.01
N TRP A 25 -16.74 -0.23 2.93
CA TRP A 25 -16.60 0.95 3.77
C TRP A 25 -16.35 2.19 2.90
N PHE A 26 -15.38 2.11 1.97
CA PHE A 26 -15.10 3.18 1.02
C PHE A 26 -16.35 3.59 0.23
N MET A 27 -17.06 2.61 -0.36
CA MET A 27 -18.27 2.89 -1.13
C MET A 27 -19.40 3.48 -0.29
N ALA A 28 -19.61 3.00 0.94
CA ALA A 28 -20.61 3.55 1.84
C ALA A 28 -20.32 5.01 2.24
N VAL A 29 -19.05 5.35 2.45
CA VAL A 29 -18.63 6.74 2.69
C VAL A 29 -18.82 7.59 1.44
N ALA A 30 -18.45 7.07 0.26
CA ALA A 30 -18.63 7.78 -1.01
C ALA A 30 -20.11 8.08 -1.31
N GLU A 31 -20.99 7.12 -1.06
CA GLU A 31 -22.43 7.26 -1.23
C GLU A 31 -23.04 8.27 -0.24
N ARG A 32 -22.61 8.24 1.02
CA ARG A 32 -23.21 9.07 2.09
C ARG A 32 -22.63 10.47 2.15
N PHE A 33 -21.35 10.66 1.88
CA PHE A 33 -20.61 11.89 2.14
C PHE A 33 -19.85 12.42 0.89
N GLY A 34 -19.99 11.74 -0.23
CA GLY A 34 -19.32 12.09 -1.50
C GLY A 34 -17.93 11.45 -1.64
N ILE A 35 -17.50 11.32 -2.89
CA ILE A 35 -16.26 10.64 -3.24
C ILE A 35 -15.00 11.34 -2.72
N ASP A 36 -15.02 12.68 -2.63
CA ASP A 36 -13.90 13.44 -2.10
C ASP A 36 -13.67 13.16 -0.59
N ALA A 37 -14.78 13.01 0.16
CA ALA A 37 -14.68 12.61 1.57
C ALA A 37 -14.14 11.17 1.69
N ALA A 38 -14.62 10.25 0.84
CA ALA A 38 -14.12 8.88 0.81
C ALA A 38 -12.62 8.82 0.50
N ASN A 39 -12.15 9.55 -0.51
CA ASN A 39 -10.73 9.61 -0.87
C ASN A 39 -9.87 10.14 0.29
N ARG A 40 -10.22 11.26 0.90
CA ARG A 40 -9.47 11.83 2.02
C ARG A 40 -9.40 10.87 3.21
N LEU A 41 -10.52 10.26 3.59
CA LEU A 41 -10.56 9.31 4.69
C LEU A 41 -9.79 8.03 4.36
N ASN A 42 -9.90 7.53 3.13
CA ASN A 42 -9.15 6.37 2.68
C ASN A 42 -7.65 6.58 2.74
N GLN A 43 -7.14 7.72 2.25
CA GLN A 43 -5.71 8.04 2.33
C GLN A 43 -5.24 8.15 3.77
N LEU A 44 -6.01 8.81 4.64
CA LEU A 44 -5.71 8.90 6.06
C LEU A 44 -5.64 7.52 6.72
N VAL A 45 -6.68 6.70 6.54
CA VAL A 45 -6.76 5.35 7.12
C VAL A 45 -5.65 4.45 6.58
N CYS A 46 -5.37 4.50 5.27
CA CYS A 46 -4.28 3.72 4.68
C CYS A 46 -2.93 4.10 5.26
N ARG A 47 -2.67 5.41 5.46
CA ARG A 47 -1.41 5.88 6.07
C ARG A 47 -1.28 5.42 7.52
N GLU A 48 -2.34 5.57 8.32
CA GLU A 48 -2.35 5.10 9.72
C GLU A 48 -2.21 3.58 9.81
N LEU A 49 -2.89 2.83 8.93
CA LEU A 49 -2.73 1.39 8.83
C LEU A 49 -1.27 1.01 8.54
N GLY A 50 -0.63 1.68 7.59
CA GLY A 50 0.78 1.47 7.27
C GLY A 50 1.69 1.67 8.49
N ARG A 51 1.44 2.72 9.30
CA ARG A 51 2.18 2.95 10.55
C ARG A 51 2.02 1.79 11.55
N VAL A 52 0.80 1.34 11.75
CA VAL A 52 0.52 0.23 12.68
C VAL A 52 1.16 -1.07 12.19
N GLU A 53 1.08 -1.35 10.92
CA GLU A 53 1.67 -2.54 10.30
C GLU A 53 3.18 -2.59 10.46
N MET A 54 3.86 -1.54 10.05
CA MET A 54 5.33 -1.51 10.11
C MET A 54 5.83 -1.66 11.55
N LYS A 55 5.17 -1.01 12.53
CA LYS A 55 5.48 -1.20 13.95
C LYS A 55 5.30 -2.66 14.40
N ARG A 56 4.24 -3.33 13.92
CA ARG A 56 4.00 -4.75 14.22
C ARG A 56 5.07 -5.64 13.58
N TYR A 57 5.46 -5.36 12.33
CA TYR A 57 6.53 -6.10 11.66
C TYR A 57 7.85 -5.98 12.40
N MET A 58 8.29 -4.78 12.67
CA MET A 58 9.53 -4.55 13.42
C MET A 58 9.51 -5.28 14.75
N LYS A 59 8.40 -5.17 15.51
CA LYS A 59 8.25 -5.88 16.79
C LYS A 59 8.31 -7.40 16.62
N THR A 60 7.59 -7.96 15.64
CA THR A 60 7.50 -9.42 15.43
C THR A 60 8.83 -10.01 14.97
N LEU A 61 9.58 -9.28 14.17
CA LEU A 61 10.87 -9.70 13.62
C LEU A 61 12.06 -9.31 14.51
N GLY A 62 11.83 -8.58 15.62
CA GLY A 62 12.90 -8.08 16.48
C GLY A 62 13.81 -7.06 15.79
N LEU A 63 13.27 -6.29 14.86
CA LEU A 63 14.02 -5.32 14.06
C LEU A 63 13.82 -3.89 14.56
N SER A 64 14.85 -3.08 14.42
CA SER A 64 14.82 -1.63 14.63
C SER A 64 14.45 -0.89 13.35
N PRO A 65 14.13 0.43 13.41
CA PRO A 65 14.02 1.26 12.22
C PRO A 65 15.27 1.17 11.34
N ALA A 66 15.08 1.20 10.05
CA ALA A 66 16.15 1.09 9.05
C ALA A 66 17.11 2.28 9.17
N LYS A 67 18.40 2.00 9.03
CA LYS A 67 19.48 2.98 9.08
C LYS A 67 19.91 3.45 7.69
N ASP A 68 19.53 2.70 6.67
CA ASP A 68 19.82 2.96 5.28
C ASP A 68 18.73 2.40 4.35
N LEU A 69 18.86 2.67 3.06
CA LEU A 69 17.91 2.25 2.05
C LEU A 69 17.83 0.71 1.91
N GLU A 70 18.93 0.00 2.09
CA GLU A 70 18.96 -1.46 1.96
C GLU A 70 18.12 -2.10 3.06
N GLU A 71 18.33 -1.71 4.33
CA GLU A 71 17.54 -2.18 5.46
C GLU A 71 16.05 -1.82 5.29
N PHE A 72 15.75 -0.59 4.81
CA PHE A 72 14.37 -0.18 4.53
C PHE A 72 13.71 -1.08 3.49
N LEU A 73 14.39 -1.39 2.39
CA LEU A 73 13.85 -2.22 1.32
C LEU A 73 13.66 -3.68 1.75
N ILE A 74 14.50 -4.20 2.64
CA ILE A 74 14.32 -5.54 3.25
C ILE A 74 13.02 -5.58 4.05
N LEU A 75 12.78 -4.60 4.93
CA LEU A 75 11.54 -4.47 5.71
C LEU A 75 10.32 -4.30 4.80
N GLY A 76 10.41 -3.44 3.80
CA GLY A 76 9.33 -3.20 2.84
C GLY A 76 8.96 -4.46 2.04
N LYS A 77 9.94 -5.23 1.59
CA LYS A 77 9.71 -6.52 0.91
C LYS A 77 9.03 -7.53 1.83
N ALA A 78 9.47 -7.64 3.08
CA ALA A 78 8.83 -8.50 4.07
C ALA A 78 7.36 -8.12 4.29
N ALA A 79 7.07 -6.82 4.39
CA ALA A 79 5.70 -6.31 4.49
C ALA A 79 4.84 -6.68 3.27
N LEU A 80 5.39 -6.55 2.07
CA LEU A 80 4.69 -6.88 0.82
C LEU A 80 4.38 -8.38 0.69
N THR A 81 5.21 -9.28 1.23
CA THR A 81 4.97 -10.73 1.15
C THR A 81 3.73 -11.19 1.92
N LEU A 82 3.28 -10.42 2.93
CA LEU A 82 2.07 -10.77 3.68
C LEU A 82 0.80 -10.69 2.85
N TYR A 83 0.78 -9.85 1.82
CA TYR A 83 -0.40 -9.68 0.97
C TYR A 83 -0.51 -10.72 -0.13
N GLY A 84 0.50 -11.55 -0.32
CA GLY A 84 0.54 -12.56 -1.38
C GLY A 84 0.79 -11.98 -2.77
N SER A 85 1.27 -12.84 -3.66
CA SER A 85 1.62 -12.50 -5.04
C SER A 85 0.44 -12.10 -5.94
N GLY A 86 -0.80 -12.33 -5.48
CA GLY A 86 -2.02 -12.10 -6.29
C GLY A 86 -2.52 -10.65 -6.31
N LEU A 87 -2.02 -9.77 -5.45
CA LEU A 87 -2.58 -8.43 -5.28
C LEU A 87 -1.86 -7.35 -6.09
N ALA A 88 -0.57 -7.48 -6.27
CA ALA A 88 0.23 -6.52 -7.01
C ALA A 88 1.42 -7.20 -7.68
N GLU A 89 1.78 -6.69 -8.86
CA GLU A 89 3.06 -6.97 -9.50
C GLU A 89 3.86 -5.68 -9.48
N TYR A 90 5.07 -5.73 -8.92
CA TYR A 90 5.90 -4.55 -8.76
C TYR A 90 7.37 -4.86 -8.99
N GLU A 91 8.09 -3.82 -9.39
CA GLU A 91 9.54 -3.79 -9.44
C GLU A 91 10.05 -2.65 -8.56
N ILE A 92 11.16 -2.89 -7.88
CA ILE A 92 11.86 -1.88 -7.09
C ILE A 92 13.27 -1.77 -7.65
N LYS A 93 13.66 -0.54 -8.00
CA LYS A 93 14.99 -0.20 -8.50
C LYS A 93 15.61 0.85 -7.59
N THR A 94 16.76 0.55 -7.01
CA THR A 94 17.56 1.53 -6.28
C THR A 94 18.19 2.50 -7.29
N LEU A 95 17.98 3.80 -7.11
CA LEU A 95 18.53 4.85 -7.95
C LEU A 95 19.83 5.42 -7.37
N ASN A 96 19.89 5.59 -6.05
CA ASN A 96 21.06 5.99 -5.28
C ASN A 96 20.93 5.52 -3.83
N HIS A 97 21.81 5.97 -2.94
CA HIS A 97 21.85 5.55 -1.53
C HIS A 97 20.63 5.98 -0.68
N GLN A 98 19.78 6.89 -1.18
CA GLN A 98 18.58 7.38 -0.48
C GLN A 98 17.30 7.22 -1.30
N THR A 99 17.41 6.98 -2.61
CA THR A 99 16.26 7.02 -3.52
C THR A 99 16.06 5.67 -4.20
N TYR A 100 14.83 5.22 -4.20
CA TYR A 100 14.38 4.08 -5.00
C TYR A 100 13.17 4.43 -5.86
N GLU A 101 13.05 3.76 -6.99
CA GLU A 101 11.86 3.78 -7.83
C GLU A 101 11.04 2.52 -7.56
N MET A 102 9.75 2.70 -7.36
CA MET A 102 8.77 1.63 -7.32
C MET A 102 7.88 1.72 -8.56
N HIS A 103 7.83 0.64 -9.31
CA HIS A 103 6.97 0.48 -10.47
C HIS A 103 5.93 -0.60 -10.21
N LEU A 104 4.67 -0.23 -10.05
CA LEU A 104 3.55 -1.17 -9.99
C LEU A 104 3.08 -1.46 -11.42
N LYS A 105 3.30 -2.70 -11.88
CA LYS A 105 2.84 -3.18 -13.18
C LYS A 105 1.38 -3.62 -13.14
N ARG A 106 0.95 -4.16 -12.00
CA ARG A 106 -0.41 -4.58 -11.71
C ARG A 106 -0.80 -4.15 -10.31
N CYS A 107 -2.02 -3.65 -10.14
CA CYS A 107 -2.52 -3.17 -8.86
C CYS A 107 -3.98 -3.57 -8.65
N PHE A 108 -4.26 -4.34 -7.59
CA PHE A 108 -5.61 -4.76 -7.25
C PHE A 108 -6.57 -3.58 -7.01
N ALA A 109 -6.07 -2.48 -6.44
CA ALA A 109 -6.88 -1.29 -6.20
C ALA A 109 -7.35 -0.69 -7.54
N TYR A 110 -6.48 -0.59 -8.54
CA TYR A 110 -6.84 -0.16 -9.88
C TYR A 110 -7.92 -1.08 -10.51
N GLU A 111 -7.72 -2.39 -10.45
CA GLU A 111 -8.69 -3.36 -10.98
C GLU A 111 -10.07 -3.20 -10.31
N ASN A 112 -10.10 -2.98 -9.01
CA ASN A 112 -11.35 -2.84 -8.26
C ASN A 112 -12.06 -1.51 -8.51
N ILE A 113 -11.35 -0.38 -8.61
CA ILE A 113 -11.97 0.91 -8.90
C ILE A 113 -12.52 0.97 -10.34
N VAL A 114 -11.90 0.25 -11.28
CA VAL A 114 -12.42 0.08 -12.64
C VAL A 114 -13.74 -0.71 -12.60
N ARG A 115 -13.78 -1.85 -11.88
CA ARG A 115 -15.00 -2.65 -11.72
C ARG A 115 -16.12 -1.89 -11.01
N ALA A 116 -15.79 -1.04 -10.05
CA ALA A 116 -16.74 -0.23 -9.31
C ALA A 116 -17.23 1.01 -10.09
N GLY A 117 -16.63 1.31 -11.26
CA GLY A 117 -17.01 2.47 -12.09
C GLY A 117 -16.60 3.84 -11.52
N ILE A 118 -15.67 3.87 -10.56
CA ILE A 118 -15.24 5.10 -9.86
C ILE A 118 -13.80 5.53 -10.21
N LYS A 119 -13.19 4.91 -11.21
CA LYS A 119 -11.77 5.08 -11.54
C LYS A 119 -11.35 6.54 -11.71
N ASP A 120 -12.19 7.36 -12.37
CA ASP A 120 -11.87 8.75 -12.72
C ASP A 120 -11.91 9.69 -11.51
N GLN A 121 -12.51 9.24 -10.41
CA GLN A 121 -12.69 10.02 -9.18
C GLN A 121 -11.82 9.53 -8.03
N TYR A 122 -11.21 8.34 -8.16
CA TYR A 122 -10.43 7.71 -7.09
C TYR A 122 -9.05 8.33 -6.94
N GLU A 123 -8.63 8.55 -5.69
CA GLU A 123 -7.27 8.92 -5.30
C GLU A 123 -6.56 7.74 -4.63
N CYS A 124 -5.25 7.62 -4.91
CA CYS A 124 -4.47 6.46 -4.54
C CYS A 124 -4.29 6.33 -3.00
N GLY A 125 -4.75 5.21 -2.43
CA GLY A 125 -4.49 4.83 -1.03
C GLY A 125 -3.24 3.96 -0.85
N ILE A 126 -2.79 3.26 -1.90
CA ILE A 126 -1.66 2.31 -1.81
C ILE A 126 -0.37 3.03 -1.42
N LEU A 127 -0.06 4.15 -2.09
CA LEU A 127 1.12 4.95 -1.76
C LEU A 127 1.01 5.62 -0.40
N ALA A 128 -0.19 6.02 0.02
CA ALA A 128 -0.42 6.55 1.37
C ALA A 128 -0.03 5.51 2.44
N ARG A 129 -0.31 4.23 2.22
CA ARG A 129 0.10 3.15 3.12
C ARG A 129 1.60 2.98 3.18
N ILE A 130 2.29 3.06 2.03
CA ILE A 130 3.76 3.01 1.98
C ILE A 130 4.37 4.21 2.73
N GLN A 131 3.79 5.41 2.59
CA GLN A 131 4.18 6.56 3.40
C GLN A 131 4.01 6.28 4.90
N GLY A 132 2.96 5.57 5.30
CA GLY A 132 2.77 5.12 6.68
C GLY A 132 3.88 4.18 7.16
N TRP A 133 4.41 3.30 6.31
CA TRP A 133 5.56 2.46 6.64
C TRP A 133 6.84 3.26 6.86
N ILE A 134 7.03 4.33 6.08
CA ILE A 134 8.17 5.25 6.23
C ILE A 134 8.03 6.04 7.53
N ASP A 135 6.85 6.63 7.77
CA ASP A 135 6.56 7.38 8.98
C ASP A 135 6.79 6.57 10.28
N ALA A 136 6.42 5.27 10.24
CA ALA A 136 6.58 4.37 11.40
C ALA A 136 8.04 4.16 11.80
N GLN A 137 8.97 4.40 10.89
CA GLN A 137 10.40 4.29 11.10
C GLN A 137 11.05 5.64 11.48
N GLY A 138 10.25 6.73 11.56
CA GLY A 138 10.73 8.06 11.88
C GLY A 138 11.49 8.73 10.74
N LEU A 139 11.34 8.25 9.52
CA LEU A 139 12.05 8.79 8.36
C LEU A 139 11.25 9.91 7.69
N GLU A 140 11.92 10.99 7.32
CA GLU A 140 11.38 11.96 6.38
C GLU A 140 11.51 11.46 4.95
N HIS A 141 10.60 11.88 4.07
CA HIS A 141 10.60 11.39 2.68
C HIS A 141 10.01 12.38 1.70
N GLU A 142 10.45 12.25 0.46
CA GLU A 142 9.88 12.93 -0.70
C GLU A 142 9.30 11.89 -1.67
N LEU A 143 8.15 12.21 -2.25
CA LEU A 143 7.45 11.36 -3.21
C LEU A 143 7.29 12.10 -4.54
N ALA A 144 7.79 11.53 -5.62
CA ALA A 144 7.64 12.06 -6.97
C ALA A 144 7.06 10.99 -7.94
N PRO A 145 5.94 11.28 -8.62
CA PRO A 145 5.10 12.47 -8.45
C PRO A 145 4.38 12.50 -7.09
N PRO A 146 3.80 13.64 -6.68
CA PRO A 146 3.04 13.70 -5.43
C PRO A 146 1.82 12.77 -5.47
N LEU A 147 1.39 12.33 -4.28
CA LEU A 147 0.21 11.49 -4.13
C LEU A 147 -1.05 12.22 -4.65
N GLY A 148 -1.89 11.49 -5.35
CA GLY A 148 -3.12 12.03 -5.93
C GLY A 148 -3.88 10.95 -6.70
N LYS A 149 -4.39 11.29 -7.87
CA LYS A 149 -5.11 10.35 -8.74
C LYS A 149 -4.26 9.14 -9.12
N CYS A 150 -4.93 8.02 -9.33
CA CYS A 150 -4.26 6.79 -9.75
C CYS A 150 -3.55 6.99 -11.10
N MET A 151 -2.25 6.73 -11.18
CA MET A 151 -1.44 6.89 -12.38
C MET A 151 -1.94 6.04 -13.54
N MET A 152 -2.38 4.80 -13.27
CA MET A 152 -2.91 3.88 -14.29
C MET A 152 -4.21 4.42 -14.91
N VAL A 153 -5.04 5.13 -14.14
CA VAL A 153 -6.25 5.78 -14.66
C VAL A 153 -5.89 6.92 -15.62
N LEU A 154 -4.79 7.61 -15.35
CA LEU A 154 -4.28 8.67 -16.23
C LEU A 154 -3.56 8.13 -17.48
N GLY A 155 -3.59 6.82 -17.73
CA GLY A 155 -2.89 6.18 -18.84
C GLY A 155 -1.37 6.21 -18.70
N LYS A 156 -0.85 6.40 -17.49
CA LYS A 156 0.58 6.45 -17.17
C LYS A 156 1.03 5.17 -16.49
N GLU A 157 2.31 4.85 -16.62
CA GLU A 157 2.92 3.83 -15.78
C GLU A 157 2.87 4.26 -14.31
N CYS A 158 2.53 3.33 -13.41
CA CYS A 158 2.47 3.62 -11.98
C CYS A 158 3.88 3.56 -11.40
N ARG A 159 4.67 4.63 -11.61
CA ARG A 159 6.03 4.80 -11.14
C ARG A 159 6.12 5.94 -10.15
N TYR A 160 6.80 5.67 -9.06
CA TYR A 160 7.08 6.65 -8.01
C TYR A 160 8.53 6.57 -7.59
N SER A 161 9.21 7.70 -7.62
CA SER A 161 10.52 7.85 -6.96
C SER A 161 10.29 8.28 -5.51
N ILE A 162 10.92 7.58 -4.59
CA ILE A 162 10.78 7.82 -3.15
C ILE A 162 12.20 8.05 -2.61
N THR A 163 12.42 9.25 -2.11
CA THR A 163 13.69 9.63 -1.45
C THR A 163 13.49 9.60 0.05
N LEU A 164 14.36 8.92 0.78
CA LEU A 164 14.33 8.77 2.23
C LEU A 164 15.50 9.52 2.84
N HIS A 165 15.23 10.23 3.95
CA HIS A 165 16.25 10.95 4.71
C HIS A 165 16.56 10.16 5.99
N PHE A 166 17.72 9.52 6.00
CA PHE A 166 18.23 8.78 7.16
C PHE A 166 19.02 9.74 8.06
N HIS A 167 18.84 9.62 9.38
CA HIS A 167 19.51 10.45 10.41
C HIS A 167 20.70 9.75 11.02
#